data_13ad444cb48297a63f2c9221d8162edf
#
_entry.id   13ad444cb48297a63f2c9221d8162edf
#
_cell.length_a   1.000
_cell.length_b   1.000
_cell.length_c   1.000
_cell.angle_alpha   90.00
_cell.angle_beta   90.00
_cell.angle_gamma   90.00
#
_symmetry.space_group_name_H-M   'P 1'
#
loop_
_entity.id
_entity.type
_entity.pdbx_description
1 polymer ?
#
loop_
_entity_poly.entity_id
_entity_poly.type
_entity_poly.pdbx_seq_one_letter_code
_entity_poly.pdbx_strand_id
1 'polypeptide(L)'
;FAPFSTDPTKLSGNINSVAWGYGAKIGYQGEVAEGVRVGISYQSKMSMDEFSEYAGLFAEAGDFDIPSTYTLGVSFDVGKTGVIVADYQRINYTDVASISNPISNLTGTGNPPSGGCAQGVIANCLGGSNGAGFGWKDIGIFKLGYQWNAANMDWRVGYSHSDQPIPESEVLFNILAPAVNQDHISFGLTREVGKTQEFNFSLIHALDNDVTGPNVLEAPGQQTVKLEMSQWDIQAGWAWKF
;
A
#
# COMPACT_ATOMS: atom_id res chain seq x y z
N PHE A 1 -6.68 -19.34 14.01
CA PHE A 1 -5.89 -18.31 14.72
C PHE A 1 -6.17 -18.24 16.23
N ALA A 2 -7.34 -18.69 16.71
CA ALA A 2 -7.72 -18.58 18.12
C ALA A 2 -6.69 -19.12 19.14
N PRO A 3 -6.02 -20.27 18.94
CA PRO A 3 -5.00 -20.77 19.87
C PRO A 3 -3.74 -19.89 19.98
N PHE A 4 -3.54 -18.99 19.03
CA PHE A 4 -2.37 -18.11 18.93
C PHE A 4 -2.70 -16.63 19.21
N SER A 5 -3.87 -16.37 19.78
CA SER A 5 -4.34 -15.02 20.09
C SER A 5 -4.30 -14.73 21.57
N THR A 6 -3.99 -13.49 21.93
CA THR A 6 -4.13 -12.96 23.30
C THR A 6 -5.58 -12.79 23.71
N ASP A 7 -6.50 -12.55 22.74
CA ASP A 7 -7.95 -12.49 22.93
C ASP A 7 -8.68 -13.20 21.78
N PRO A 8 -8.93 -14.50 21.91
CA PRO A 8 -9.61 -15.29 20.88
C PRO A 8 -11.05 -14.84 20.56
N THR A 9 -11.65 -14.00 21.39
CA THR A 9 -13.00 -13.46 21.18
C THR A 9 -13.02 -12.22 20.28
N LYS A 10 -11.83 -11.65 19.97
CA LYS A 10 -11.65 -10.41 19.21
C LYS A 10 -10.77 -10.61 17.98
N LEU A 11 -11.11 -11.59 17.16
CA LEU A 11 -10.38 -11.90 15.93
C LEU A 11 -11.06 -11.34 14.67
N SER A 12 -12.36 -11.03 14.76
CA SER A 12 -13.13 -10.43 13.67
C SER A 12 -14.38 -9.75 14.22
N GLY A 13 -14.82 -8.69 13.54
CA GLY A 13 -16.08 -8.01 13.82
C GLY A 13 -17.19 -8.43 12.85
N ASN A 14 -18.44 -8.36 13.30
CA ASN A 14 -19.64 -8.59 12.47
C ASN A 14 -20.25 -7.26 11.98
N ILE A 15 -19.62 -6.15 12.28
CA ILE A 15 -20.06 -4.78 11.95
C ILE A 15 -18.92 -4.02 11.27
N ASN A 16 -19.23 -2.90 10.66
CA ASN A 16 -18.19 -1.99 10.17
C ASN A 16 -17.43 -1.39 11.35
N SER A 17 -16.16 -1.71 11.47
CA SER A 17 -15.28 -1.11 12.45
C SER A 17 -14.75 0.21 11.91
N VAL A 18 -14.79 1.25 12.73
CA VAL A 18 -14.33 2.60 12.41
C VAL A 18 -13.32 3.03 13.44
N ALA A 19 -12.15 3.46 12.98
CA ALA A 19 -11.12 4.07 13.80
C ALA A 19 -10.92 5.53 13.38
N TRP A 20 -10.68 6.40 14.34
CA TRP A 20 -10.26 7.76 14.09
C TRP A 20 -8.76 7.87 14.25
N GLY A 21 -8.14 8.79 13.55
CA GLY A 21 -6.71 8.99 13.66
C GLY A 21 -6.30 10.39 13.28
N TYR A 22 -5.08 10.74 13.62
CA TYR A 22 -4.50 12.03 13.31
C TYR A 22 -3.06 11.89 12.84
N GLY A 23 -2.67 12.79 11.97
CA GLY A 23 -1.31 12.91 11.44
C GLY A 23 -1.13 14.27 10.79
N ALA A 24 0.06 14.54 10.30
CA ALA A 24 0.39 15.78 9.62
C ALA A 24 0.90 15.48 8.21
N LYS A 25 0.51 16.33 7.26
CA LYS A 25 1.05 16.31 5.90
C LYS A 25 1.53 17.72 5.54
N ILE A 26 2.75 17.80 5.02
CA ILE A 26 3.33 19.04 4.50
C ILE A 26 3.83 18.80 3.09
N GLY A 27 3.72 19.79 2.24
CA GLY A 27 4.23 19.71 0.88
C GLY A 27 4.57 21.09 0.34
N TYR A 28 5.47 21.09 -0.61
CA TYR A 28 5.85 22.25 -1.40
C TYR A 28 5.90 21.88 -2.88
N GLN A 29 5.43 22.78 -3.71
CA GLN A 29 5.56 22.69 -5.16
C GLN A 29 5.90 24.07 -5.71
N GLY A 30 6.82 24.12 -6.65
CA GLY A 30 7.23 25.38 -7.27
C GLY A 30 7.90 25.20 -8.62
N GLU A 31 7.87 26.23 -9.43
CA GLU A 31 8.63 26.31 -10.66
C GLU A 31 10.04 26.83 -10.34
N VAL A 32 11.05 26.05 -10.73
CA VAL A 32 12.48 26.32 -10.45
C VAL A 32 13.21 26.88 -11.67
N ALA A 33 12.67 26.63 -12.86
CA ALA A 33 13.09 27.22 -14.13
C ALA A 33 11.89 27.20 -15.07
N GLU A 34 11.91 27.98 -16.14
CA GLU A 34 10.84 28.02 -17.13
C GLU A 34 10.48 26.62 -17.62
N GLY A 35 9.22 26.20 -17.39
CA GLY A 35 8.72 24.88 -17.74
C GLY A 35 9.25 23.72 -16.89
N VAL A 36 9.98 23.99 -15.78
CA VAL A 36 10.49 22.95 -14.85
C VAL A 36 9.92 23.17 -13.47
N ARG A 37 9.13 22.21 -12.98
CA ARG A 37 8.52 22.26 -11.64
C ARG A 37 9.03 21.12 -10.79
N VAL A 38 9.23 21.39 -9.51
CA VAL A 38 9.59 20.38 -8.51
C VAL A 38 8.55 20.36 -7.41
N GLY A 39 8.36 19.18 -6.84
CA GLY A 39 7.46 18.96 -5.72
C GLY A 39 8.09 18.05 -4.68
N ILE A 40 7.79 18.33 -3.42
CA ILE A 40 8.14 17.47 -2.28
C ILE A 40 6.95 17.41 -1.33
N SER A 41 6.65 16.24 -0.83
CA SER A 41 5.68 16.09 0.25
C SER A 41 6.13 15.05 1.26
N TYR A 42 5.76 15.27 2.51
CA TYR A 42 5.94 14.33 3.60
C TYR A 42 4.63 14.20 4.37
N GLN A 43 4.24 12.96 4.65
CA GLN A 43 3.14 12.60 5.55
C GLN A 43 3.74 11.83 6.71
N SER A 44 3.48 12.29 7.94
CA SER A 44 3.87 11.54 9.13
C SER A 44 3.09 10.23 9.21
N LYS A 45 3.56 9.29 10.02
CA LYS A 45 2.72 8.21 10.50
C LYS A 45 1.43 8.81 11.07
N MET A 46 0.27 8.27 10.73
CA MET A 46 -1.00 8.67 11.32
C MET A 46 -1.34 7.69 12.42
N SER A 47 -1.39 8.20 13.64
CA SER A 47 -1.82 7.45 14.82
C SER A 47 -3.32 7.24 14.76
N MET A 48 -3.74 5.99 14.72
CA MET A 48 -5.14 5.58 14.65
C MET A 48 -5.60 5.05 16.00
N ASP A 49 -6.91 5.16 16.29
CA ASP A 49 -7.50 4.43 17.42
C ASP A 49 -7.45 2.93 17.13
N GLU A 50 -7.25 2.11 18.15
CA GLU A 50 -7.21 0.66 18.01
C GLU A 50 -8.59 0.10 17.59
N PHE A 51 -8.57 -0.88 16.71
CA PHE A 51 -9.76 -1.64 16.34
C PHE A 51 -10.11 -2.64 17.42
N SER A 52 -10.98 -2.27 18.36
CA SER A 52 -11.35 -3.07 19.52
C SER A 52 -11.90 -4.46 19.17
N GLU A 53 -12.54 -4.62 18.02
CA GLU A 53 -13.07 -5.89 17.51
C GLU A 53 -11.97 -6.81 16.98
N TYR A 54 -10.80 -6.26 16.70
CA TYR A 54 -9.63 -6.95 16.18
C TYR A 54 -8.44 -6.93 17.16
N ALA A 55 -8.69 -6.62 18.43
CA ALA A 55 -7.67 -6.55 19.47
C ALA A 55 -6.93 -7.88 19.68
N GLY A 56 -7.52 -9.01 19.33
CA GLY A 56 -6.87 -10.32 19.35
C GLY A 56 -6.21 -10.73 18.03
N LEU A 57 -6.27 -9.89 16.99
CA LEU A 57 -5.72 -10.18 15.66
C LEU A 57 -4.51 -9.30 15.34
N PHE A 58 -4.70 -7.98 15.33
CA PHE A 58 -3.64 -7.03 15.01
C PHE A 58 -2.72 -6.78 16.21
N ALA A 59 -1.44 -6.59 15.96
CA ALA A 59 -0.46 -6.28 17.00
C ALA A 59 -0.91 -5.10 17.87
N GLU A 60 -0.34 -4.99 19.08
CA GLU A 60 -0.60 -3.88 19.99
C GLU A 60 -2.10 -3.69 20.30
N ALA A 61 -2.82 -4.82 20.48
CA ALA A 61 -4.26 -4.87 20.82
C ALA A 61 -5.20 -4.21 19.79
N GLY A 62 -4.87 -4.33 18.51
CA GLY A 62 -5.73 -3.82 17.43
C GLY A 62 -5.22 -2.55 16.78
N ASP A 63 -3.96 -2.15 17.04
CA ASP A 63 -3.34 -0.99 16.39
C ASP A 63 -3.11 -1.25 14.90
N PHE A 64 -3.54 -0.31 14.09
CA PHE A 64 -3.35 -0.34 12.64
C PHE A 64 -3.15 1.08 12.10
N ASP A 65 -2.03 1.67 12.46
CA ASP A 65 -1.63 3.00 12.03
C ASP A 65 -1.43 3.09 10.51
N ILE A 66 -1.49 4.30 9.96
CA ILE A 66 -1.15 4.54 8.55
C ILE A 66 0.34 4.92 8.47
N PRO A 67 1.15 4.21 7.69
CA PRO A 67 2.59 4.44 7.63
C PRO A 67 2.96 5.82 7.10
N SER A 68 4.14 6.30 7.50
CA SER A 68 4.69 7.54 6.98
C SER A 68 5.08 7.41 5.51
N THR A 69 4.95 8.51 4.76
CA THR A 69 5.33 8.55 3.35
C THR A 69 6.03 9.85 3.00
N TYR A 70 6.96 9.78 2.04
CA TYR A 70 7.45 10.97 1.36
C TYR A 70 7.46 10.79 -0.15
N THR A 71 7.29 11.90 -0.87
CA THR A 71 7.27 11.93 -2.32
C THR A 71 8.14 13.08 -2.82
N LEU A 72 8.93 12.79 -3.83
CA LEU A 72 9.69 13.78 -4.62
C LEU A 72 9.22 13.70 -6.06
N GLY A 73 8.94 14.84 -6.68
CA GLY A 73 8.44 14.89 -8.04
C GLY A 73 9.11 16.00 -8.85
N VAL A 74 9.19 15.78 -10.15
CA VAL A 74 9.63 16.76 -11.12
C VAL A 74 8.74 16.69 -12.36
N SER A 75 8.44 17.84 -12.95
CA SER A 75 7.77 17.91 -14.24
C SER A 75 8.49 18.86 -15.21
N PHE A 76 8.40 18.51 -16.49
CA PHE A 76 9.01 19.26 -17.58
C PHE A 76 7.97 19.54 -18.66
N ASP A 77 7.85 20.81 -19.06
CA ASP A 77 7.05 21.17 -20.22
C ASP A 77 7.75 20.70 -21.51
N VAL A 78 6.99 20.05 -22.40
CA VAL A 78 7.50 19.51 -23.66
C VAL A 78 6.66 20.05 -24.82
N GLY A 79 7.32 20.78 -25.70
CA GLY A 79 6.63 21.43 -26.82
C GLY A 79 5.65 22.50 -26.34
N LYS A 80 4.46 22.56 -26.97
CA LYS A 80 3.45 23.60 -26.65
C LYS A 80 2.39 23.16 -25.64
N THR A 81 2.15 21.85 -25.51
CA THR A 81 1.03 21.31 -24.75
C THR A 81 1.36 20.03 -23.99
N GLY A 82 2.61 19.57 -24.10
CA GLY A 82 3.04 18.34 -23.44
C GLY A 82 3.68 18.63 -22.08
N VAL A 83 3.52 17.70 -21.13
CA VAL A 83 4.21 17.69 -19.85
C VAL A 83 4.65 16.27 -19.53
N ILE A 84 5.93 16.08 -19.25
CA ILE A 84 6.45 14.84 -18.67
C ILE A 84 6.53 15.03 -17.16
N VAL A 85 6.14 14.03 -16.40
CA VAL A 85 6.22 14.00 -14.93
C VAL A 85 6.95 12.74 -14.48
N ALA A 86 7.79 12.88 -13.46
CA ALA A 86 8.41 11.73 -12.80
C ALA A 86 8.36 11.94 -11.29
N ASP A 87 7.95 10.89 -10.56
CA ASP A 87 7.87 10.91 -9.11
C ASP A 87 8.57 9.69 -8.52
N TYR A 88 9.15 9.89 -7.35
CA TYR A 88 9.58 8.84 -6.45
C TYR A 88 8.84 8.98 -5.13
N GLN A 89 8.21 7.89 -4.67
CA GLN A 89 7.52 7.81 -3.40
C GLN A 89 8.12 6.70 -2.55
N ARG A 90 8.32 6.96 -1.28
CA ARG A 90 8.69 5.96 -0.27
C ARG A 90 7.55 5.77 0.70
N ILE A 91 7.20 4.52 1.02
CA ILE A 91 6.25 4.16 2.06
C ILE A 91 7.00 3.33 3.12
N ASN A 92 6.94 3.78 4.38
CA ASN A 92 7.65 3.16 5.49
C ASN A 92 6.70 2.22 6.24
N TYR A 93 6.40 1.05 5.66
CA TYR A 93 5.51 0.05 6.28
C TYR A 93 6.04 -0.44 7.63
N THR A 94 7.36 -0.39 7.85
CA THR A 94 8.00 -0.79 9.10
C THR A 94 7.69 0.13 10.29
N ASP A 95 7.06 1.28 10.05
CA ASP A 95 6.54 2.16 11.12
C ASP A 95 5.35 1.55 11.87
N VAL A 96 4.71 0.48 11.32
CA VAL A 96 3.45 -0.08 11.82
C VAL A 96 3.60 -1.58 12.08
N ALA A 97 3.54 -1.97 13.34
CA ALA A 97 3.75 -3.35 13.78
C ALA A 97 2.79 -4.35 13.13
N SER A 98 1.51 -4.01 13.05
CA SER A 98 0.47 -4.85 12.41
C SER A 98 0.70 -5.08 10.90
N ILE A 99 1.45 -4.19 10.23
CA ILE A 99 1.83 -4.35 8.82
C ILE A 99 3.15 -5.08 8.69
N SER A 100 4.16 -4.75 9.51
CA SER A 100 5.55 -5.16 9.27
C SER A 100 6.08 -6.31 10.11
N ASN A 101 5.44 -6.62 11.24
CA ASN A 101 5.90 -7.72 12.08
C ASN A 101 5.85 -9.06 11.32
N PRO A 102 6.90 -9.88 11.42
CA PRO A 102 6.97 -11.13 10.67
C PRO A 102 6.12 -12.24 11.29
N ILE A 103 5.66 -13.17 10.45
CA ILE A 103 4.93 -14.36 10.89
C ILE A 103 5.78 -15.27 11.82
N SER A 104 7.10 -15.15 11.78
CA SER A 104 8.01 -15.85 12.70
C SER A 104 7.78 -15.51 14.17
N ASN A 105 7.18 -14.35 14.48
CA ASN A 105 6.75 -14.02 15.84
C ASN A 105 5.70 -15.01 16.36
N LEU A 106 4.85 -15.51 15.47
CA LEU A 106 3.86 -16.53 15.81
C LEU A 106 4.49 -17.91 15.97
N THR A 107 5.36 -18.31 15.04
CA THR A 107 5.89 -19.68 14.93
C THR A 107 7.20 -19.89 15.69
N GLY A 108 7.96 -18.85 16.01
CA GLY A 108 9.27 -18.93 16.64
C GLY A 108 10.38 -19.43 15.72
N THR A 109 10.21 -19.37 14.39
CA THR A 109 11.15 -19.91 13.39
C THR A 109 12.11 -18.86 12.80
N GLY A 110 12.27 -17.71 13.44
CA GLY A 110 13.15 -16.63 12.97
C GLY A 110 14.65 -16.97 13.08
N ASN A 111 15.49 -16.13 12.49
CA ASN A 111 16.95 -16.21 12.65
C ASN A 111 17.49 -14.85 13.18
N PRO A 112 18.01 -14.78 14.43
CA PRO A 112 18.12 -15.89 15.37
C PRO A 112 16.74 -16.39 15.84
N PRO A 113 16.60 -17.69 16.17
CA PRO A 113 15.33 -18.21 16.66
C PRO A 113 14.97 -17.53 17.97
N SER A 114 13.89 -16.74 17.94
CA SER A 114 13.23 -16.19 19.12
C SER A 114 12.04 -17.09 19.45
N GLY A 115 11.75 -17.24 20.74
CA GLY A 115 10.54 -17.95 21.13
C GLY A 115 9.33 -17.25 20.53
N GLY A 116 8.47 -17.97 19.81
CA GLY A 116 7.23 -17.44 19.26
C GLY A 116 6.05 -17.62 20.22
N CYS A 117 4.87 -17.19 19.78
CA CYS A 117 3.62 -17.46 20.50
C CYS A 117 3.45 -18.99 20.74
N ALA A 118 3.77 -19.82 19.75
CA ALA A 118 3.71 -21.27 19.84
C ALA A 118 4.60 -21.85 20.96
N GLN A 119 5.62 -21.13 21.40
CA GLN A 119 6.52 -21.48 22.52
C GLN A 119 6.14 -20.77 23.82
N GLY A 120 4.97 -20.13 23.88
CA GLY A 120 4.44 -19.48 25.08
C GLY A 120 4.87 -18.03 25.30
N VAL A 121 5.49 -17.38 24.31
CA VAL A 121 5.82 -15.93 24.40
C VAL A 121 4.56 -15.11 24.05
N ILE A 122 3.79 -14.73 25.04
CA ILE A 122 2.48 -14.07 24.88
C ILE A 122 2.61 -12.77 24.08
N ALA A 123 3.66 -11.99 24.27
CA ALA A 123 3.89 -10.76 23.50
C ALA A 123 3.93 -10.97 21.98
N ASN A 124 4.31 -12.16 21.53
CA ASN A 124 4.43 -12.54 20.13
C ASN A 124 3.14 -13.19 19.57
N CYS A 125 2.12 -13.38 20.40
CA CYS A 125 0.82 -13.83 19.95
C CYS A 125 0.08 -12.73 19.19
N LEU A 126 -0.87 -13.10 18.36
CA LEU A 126 -1.80 -12.16 17.71
C LEU A 126 -2.47 -11.29 18.78
N GLY A 127 -2.56 -9.99 18.55
CA GLY A 127 -3.01 -9.01 19.54
C GLY A 127 -1.94 -8.59 20.57
N GLY A 128 -0.84 -9.32 20.66
CA GLY A 128 0.25 -8.98 21.58
C GLY A 128 1.07 -7.77 21.13
N SER A 129 1.90 -7.22 22.03
CA SER A 129 2.72 -6.03 21.75
C SER A 129 3.76 -6.22 20.65
N ASN A 130 4.08 -7.47 20.31
CA ASN A 130 4.95 -7.86 19.19
C ASN A 130 4.25 -8.94 18.35
N GLY A 131 2.93 -8.87 18.27
CA GLY A 131 2.11 -9.82 17.51
C GLY A 131 2.51 -9.87 16.04
N ALA A 132 2.37 -11.04 15.41
CA ALA A 132 2.63 -11.19 13.99
C ALA A 132 1.72 -10.28 13.15
N GLY A 133 2.28 -9.68 12.12
CA GLY A 133 1.61 -8.88 11.11
C GLY A 133 1.79 -9.48 9.72
N PHE A 134 1.69 -8.65 8.69
CA PHE A 134 1.84 -9.07 7.29
C PHE A 134 3.30 -9.21 6.84
N GLY A 135 4.27 -8.79 7.64
CA GLY A 135 5.70 -8.89 7.33
C GLY A 135 6.19 -7.98 6.21
N TRP A 136 5.40 -6.95 5.85
CA TRP A 136 5.72 -6.05 4.75
C TRP A 136 6.99 -5.24 5.01
N LYS A 137 7.75 -5.06 3.94
CA LYS A 137 8.94 -4.20 3.91
C LYS A 137 8.58 -2.82 3.39
N ASP A 138 9.40 -1.85 3.75
CA ASP A 138 9.34 -0.53 3.14
C ASP A 138 9.55 -0.61 1.64
N ILE A 139 8.80 0.18 0.88
CA ILE A 139 8.89 0.19 -0.58
C ILE A 139 9.22 1.56 -1.14
N GLY A 140 9.97 1.56 -2.24
CA GLY A 140 10.09 2.68 -3.17
C GLY A 140 9.14 2.47 -4.35
N ILE A 141 8.53 3.55 -4.82
CA ILE A 141 7.65 3.55 -5.99
C ILE A 141 8.15 4.63 -6.94
N PHE A 142 8.50 4.23 -8.15
CA PHE A 142 8.84 5.15 -9.24
C PHE A 142 7.65 5.29 -10.17
N LYS A 143 7.35 6.53 -10.59
CA LYS A 143 6.23 6.84 -11.49
C LYS A 143 6.72 7.73 -12.61
N LEU A 144 6.27 7.45 -13.84
CA LEU A 144 6.53 8.25 -15.02
C LEU A 144 5.21 8.48 -15.76
N GLY A 145 4.95 9.73 -16.13
CA GLY A 145 3.74 10.09 -16.86
C GLY A 145 4.02 11.08 -17.97
N TYR A 146 3.14 11.07 -18.95
CA TYR A 146 3.12 12.06 -20.01
C TYR A 146 1.68 12.52 -20.26
N GLN A 147 1.49 13.83 -20.25
CA GLN A 147 0.24 14.47 -20.61
C GLN A 147 0.44 15.34 -21.84
N TRP A 148 -0.53 15.36 -22.75
CA TRP A 148 -0.56 16.29 -23.89
C TRP A 148 -1.99 16.67 -24.26
N ASN A 149 -2.16 17.83 -24.86
CA ASN A 149 -3.43 18.25 -25.43
C ASN A 149 -3.45 17.99 -26.94
N ALA A 150 -4.49 17.32 -27.41
CA ALA A 150 -4.75 17.13 -28.83
C ALA A 150 -6.26 17.01 -29.09
N ALA A 151 -6.75 17.61 -30.15
CA ALA A 151 -8.15 17.56 -30.56
C ALA A 151 -9.13 18.01 -29.46
N ASN A 152 -8.79 19.05 -28.69
CA ASN A 152 -9.55 19.58 -27.55
C ASN A 152 -9.77 18.53 -26.44
N MET A 153 -8.83 17.62 -26.30
CA MET A 153 -8.79 16.62 -25.22
C MET A 153 -7.41 16.61 -24.60
N ASP A 154 -7.36 16.42 -23.28
CA ASP A 154 -6.13 16.12 -22.57
C ASP A 154 -5.97 14.61 -22.48
N TRP A 155 -4.90 14.11 -23.03
CA TRP A 155 -4.53 12.71 -23.00
C TRP A 155 -3.43 12.48 -21.97
N ARG A 156 -3.48 11.36 -21.29
CA ARG A 156 -2.49 10.97 -20.28
C ARG A 156 -2.13 9.52 -20.43
N VAL A 157 -0.86 9.23 -20.30
CA VAL A 157 -0.34 7.86 -20.15
C VAL A 157 0.63 7.85 -19.00
N GLY A 158 0.70 6.73 -18.29
CA GLY A 158 1.58 6.59 -17.15
C GLY A 158 2.03 5.15 -16.93
N TYR A 159 3.15 5.04 -16.26
CA TYR A 159 3.71 3.80 -15.77
C TYR A 159 4.21 4.00 -14.35
N SER A 160 4.00 3.02 -13.49
CA SER A 160 4.62 2.99 -12.17
C SER A 160 5.16 1.60 -11.86
N HIS A 161 6.28 1.58 -11.14
CA HIS A 161 6.91 0.38 -10.62
C HIS A 161 7.16 0.54 -9.13
N SER A 162 6.80 -0.46 -8.34
CA SER A 162 7.05 -0.51 -6.89
C SER A 162 7.95 -1.70 -6.53
N ASP A 163 8.71 -1.55 -5.45
CA ASP A 163 9.33 -2.71 -4.81
C ASP A 163 8.24 -3.68 -4.33
N GLN A 164 8.61 -4.97 -4.19
CA GLN A 164 7.72 -5.98 -3.61
C GLN A 164 7.70 -5.86 -2.07
N PRO A 165 6.56 -5.53 -1.44
CA PRO A 165 6.50 -5.43 0.01
C PRO A 165 6.52 -6.77 0.73
N ILE A 166 6.06 -7.85 0.08
CA ILE A 166 5.84 -9.17 0.69
C ILE A 166 7.04 -10.08 0.45
N PRO A 167 7.84 -10.41 1.48
CA PRO A 167 8.87 -11.45 1.37
C PRO A 167 8.25 -12.84 1.19
N GLU A 168 8.98 -13.74 0.55
CA GLU A 168 8.55 -15.14 0.37
C GLU A 168 8.22 -15.85 1.71
N SER A 169 8.87 -15.46 2.80
CA SER A 169 8.59 -16.02 4.13
C SER A 169 7.23 -15.64 4.71
N GLU A 170 6.60 -14.58 4.16
CA GLU A 170 5.41 -13.94 4.73
C GLU A 170 4.13 -14.25 3.94
N VAL A 171 4.19 -15.06 2.89
CA VAL A 171 3.07 -15.32 1.97
C VAL A 171 1.79 -15.82 2.65
N LEU A 172 1.91 -16.57 3.74
CA LEU A 172 0.75 -17.23 4.37
C LEU A 172 -0.27 -16.21 4.92
N PHE A 173 0.16 -15.19 5.66
CA PHE A 173 -0.75 -14.15 6.15
C PHE A 173 -1.23 -13.23 5.04
N ASN A 174 -0.43 -13.09 4.00
CA ASN A 174 -0.73 -12.24 2.85
C ASN A 174 -1.81 -12.82 1.91
N ILE A 175 -2.34 -14.01 2.18
CA ILE A 175 -3.60 -14.48 1.60
C ILE A 175 -4.75 -13.50 1.91
N LEU A 176 -4.71 -12.84 3.07
CA LEU A 176 -5.71 -11.84 3.49
C LEU A 176 -5.50 -10.47 2.85
N ALA A 177 -4.27 -10.16 2.41
CA ALA A 177 -3.89 -8.87 1.83
C ALA A 177 -2.83 -9.06 0.72
N PRO A 178 -3.19 -9.64 -0.44
CA PRO A 178 -2.24 -10.04 -1.46
C PRO A 178 -1.75 -8.86 -2.32
N ALA A 179 -1.02 -7.92 -1.74
CA ALA A 179 -0.48 -6.74 -2.44
C ALA A 179 0.78 -7.07 -3.25
N VAL A 180 0.66 -7.95 -4.23
CA VAL A 180 1.80 -8.47 -5.02
C VAL A 180 2.08 -7.70 -6.31
N ASN A 181 1.16 -6.86 -6.80
CA ASN A 181 1.37 -6.09 -8.03
C ASN A 181 2.48 -5.06 -7.85
N GLN A 182 3.42 -5.04 -8.80
CA GLN A 182 4.53 -4.09 -8.83
C GLN A 182 4.38 -3.06 -9.95
N ASP A 183 3.90 -3.49 -11.11
CA ASP A 183 3.87 -2.70 -12.33
C ASP A 183 2.44 -2.30 -12.69
N HIS A 184 2.25 -1.01 -13.00
CA HIS A 184 0.96 -0.47 -13.41
C HIS A 184 1.13 0.36 -14.68
N ILE A 185 0.22 0.17 -15.62
CA ILE A 185 0.10 1.00 -16.83
C ILE A 185 -1.23 1.76 -16.70
N SER A 186 -1.21 3.04 -16.97
CA SER A 186 -2.39 3.89 -16.90
C SER A 186 -2.62 4.67 -18.19
N PHE A 187 -3.89 4.89 -18.49
CA PHE A 187 -4.35 5.74 -19.57
C PHE A 187 -5.48 6.63 -19.05
N GLY A 188 -5.49 7.88 -19.47
CA GLY A 188 -6.55 8.82 -19.09
C GLY A 188 -6.86 9.81 -20.18
N LEU A 189 -8.07 10.30 -20.18
CA LEU A 189 -8.49 11.42 -21.01
C LEU A 189 -9.43 12.35 -20.26
N THR A 190 -9.34 13.65 -20.60
CA THR A 190 -10.30 14.65 -20.19
C THR A 190 -10.79 15.36 -21.44
N ARG A 191 -12.11 15.53 -21.57
CA ARG A 191 -12.75 16.26 -22.66
C ARG A 191 -13.66 17.34 -22.11
N GLU A 192 -13.42 18.57 -22.50
CA GLU A 192 -14.39 19.64 -22.25
C GLU A 192 -15.64 19.46 -23.12
N VAL A 193 -16.81 19.54 -22.50
CA VAL A 193 -18.13 19.42 -23.14
C VAL A 193 -18.87 20.76 -22.98
N GLY A 194 -18.86 21.56 -24.01
CA GLY A 194 -19.35 22.92 -23.93
C GLY A 194 -18.45 23.85 -23.11
N LYS A 195 -19.01 24.81 -22.39
CA LYS A 195 -18.26 25.80 -21.60
C LYS A 195 -18.17 25.47 -20.11
N THR A 196 -19.03 24.59 -19.64
CA THR A 196 -19.24 24.36 -18.18
C THR A 196 -19.19 22.90 -17.78
N GLN A 197 -18.89 22.00 -18.69
CA GLN A 197 -18.87 20.57 -18.38
C GLN A 197 -17.58 19.91 -18.81
N GLU A 198 -17.23 18.83 -18.15
CA GLU A 198 -16.03 18.07 -18.40
C GLU A 198 -16.31 16.59 -18.20
N PHE A 199 -15.91 15.77 -19.16
CA PHE A 199 -15.90 14.31 -19.06
C PHE A 199 -14.49 13.82 -18.80
N ASN A 200 -14.32 13.00 -17.79
CA ASN A 200 -13.07 12.34 -17.43
C ASN A 200 -13.20 10.84 -17.56
N PHE A 201 -12.18 10.20 -18.08
CA PHE A 201 -12.06 8.75 -18.16
C PHE A 201 -10.65 8.32 -17.75
N SER A 202 -10.54 7.23 -17.01
CA SER A 202 -9.25 6.59 -16.72
C SER A 202 -9.37 5.06 -16.76
N LEU A 203 -8.28 4.45 -17.17
CA LEU A 203 -8.08 3.00 -17.20
C LEU A 203 -6.72 2.70 -16.62
N ILE A 204 -6.66 1.82 -15.62
CA ILE A 204 -5.42 1.36 -15.02
C ILE A 204 -5.38 -0.16 -15.10
N HIS A 205 -4.25 -0.70 -15.48
CA HIS A 205 -3.96 -2.13 -15.44
C HIS A 205 -2.77 -2.36 -14.50
N ALA A 206 -3.02 -3.01 -13.36
CA ALA A 206 -1.99 -3.60 -12.54
C ALA A 206 -1.59 -4.94 -13.17
N LEU A 207 -0.36 -5.01 -13.66
CA LEU A 207 0.15 -6.17 -14.37
C LEU A 207 0.24 -7.37 -13.44
N ASP A 208 0.14 -8.55 -14.04
CA ASP A 208 0.29 -9.81 -13.33
C ASP A 208 1.64 -9.90 -12.63
N ASN A 209 1.60 -10.24 -11.34
CA ASN A 209 2.80 -10.56 -10.57
C ASN A 209 2.47 -11.58 -9.50
N ASP A 210 3.48 -12.35 -9.08
CA ASP A 210 3.31 -13.35 -8.05
C ASP A 210 4.46 -13.39 -7.04
N VAL A 211 4.14 -13.92 -5.86
CA VAL A 211 5.12 -14.28 -4.82
C VAL A 211 4.77 -15.67 -4.32
N THR A 212 5.77 -16.55 -4.30
CA THR A 212 5.61 -17.92 -3.82
C THR A 212 6.53 -18.16 -2.64
N GLY A 213 6.01 -18.78 -1.59
CA GLY A 213 6.80 -19.08 -0.40
C GLY A 213 6.25 -20.25 0.39
N PRO A 214 6.91 -20.65 1.50
CA PRO A 214 6.54 -21.80 2.29
C PRO A 214 5.25 -21.58 3.09
N ASN A 215 4.46 -22.64 3.27
CA ASN A 215 3.46 -22.69 4.32
C ASN A 215 4.15 -22.97 5.66
N VAL A 216 4.39 -21.93 6.45
CA VAL A 216 5.15 -22.03 7.71
C VAL A 216 4.41 -22.75 8.84
N LEU A 217 3.13 -23.09 8.66
CA LEU A 217 2.37 -23.91 9.62
C LEU A 217 2.48 -25.41 9.34
N GLU A 218 3.18 -25.81 8.28
CA GLU A 218 3.41 -27.18 7.91
C GLU A 218 4.88 -27.59 8.04
N ALA A 219 5.16 -28.88 7.98
CA ALA A 219 6.52 -29.38 8.01
C ALA A 219 7.31 -28.88 6.78
N PRO A 220 8.59 -28.53 6.92
CA PRO A 220 9.39 -28.00 5.83
C PRO A 220 9.36 -28.87 4.58
N GLY A 221 9.12 -28.24 3.42
CA GLY A 221 9.14 -28.88 2.11
C GLY A 221 7.84 -29.59 1.70
N GLN A 222 6.77 -29.49 2.48
CA GLN A 222 5.50 -30.15 2.13
C GLN A 222 4.59 -29.33 1.24
N GLN A 223 4.41 -28.02 1.51
CA GLN A 223 3.55 -27.14 0.70
C GLN A 223 4.13 -25.74 0.53
N THR A 224 3.75 -25.14 -0.58
CA THR A 224 3.99 -23.73 -0.87
C THR A 224 2.68 -23.00 -1.05
N VAL A 225 2.67 -21.70 -0.76
CA VAL A 225 1.59 -20.78 -1.04
C VAL A 225 2.05 -19.87 -2.16
N LYS A 226 1.27 -19.74 -3.21
CA LYS A 226 1.45 -18.77 -4.29
C LYS A 226 0.38 -17.69 -4.16
N LEU A 227 0.81 -16.44 -4.08
CA LEU A 227 -0.04 -15.26 -4.22
C LEU A 227 0.15 -14.73 -5.63
N GLU A 228 -0.93 -14.53 -6.36
CA GLU A 228 -0.88 -14.02 -7.73
C GLU A 228 -2.04 -13.05 -7.92
N MET A 229 -1.79 -11.89 -8.52
CA MET A 229 -2.81 -10.87 -8.72
C MET A 229 -2.57 -10.08 -10.02
N SER A 230 -3.66 -9.81 -10.71
CA SER A 230 -3.76 -8.85 -11.80
C SER A 230 -5.08 -8.09 -11.63
N GLN A 231 -5.09 -6.78 -11.91
CA GLN A 231 -6.27 -5.96 -11.65
C GLN A 231 -6.49 -4.91 -12.75
N TRP A 232 -7.76 -4.70 -13.09
CA TRP A 232 -8.20 -3.59 -13.93
C TRP A 232 -9.03 -2.62 -13.10
N ASP A 233 -8.74 -1.33 -13.22
CA ASP A 233 -9.55 -0.25 -12.67
C ASP A 233 -10.04 0.63 -13.83
N ILE A 234 -11.36 0.86 -13.88
CA ILE A 234 -12.00 1.68 -14.91
C ILE A 234 -12.84 2.73 -14.21
N GLN A 235 -12.55 4.01 -14.48
CA GLN A 235 -13.26 5.12 -13.88
C GLN A 235 -13.80 6.05 -14.97
N ALA A 236 -15.03 6.56 -14.76
CA ALA A 236 -15.64 7.59 -15.57
C ALA A 236 -16.24 8.66 -14.65
N GLY A 237 -16.01 9.92 -14.95
CA GLY A 237 -16.48 11.05 -14.17
C GLY A 237 -17.07 12.14 -15.05
N TRP A 238 -18.06 12.84 -14.51
CA TRP A 238 -18.66 14.02 -15.14
C TRP A 238 -18.62 15.18 -14.15
N ALA A 239 -18.03 16.30 -14.55
CA ALA A 239 -17.92 17.49 -13.72
C ALA A 239 -18.64 18.68 -14.34
N TRP A 240 -19.20 19.55 -13.49
CA TRP A 240 -19.80 20.81 -13.86
C TRP A 240 -18.98 21.96 -13.26
N LYS A 241 -18.66 22.97 -14.09
CA LYS A 241 -18.00 24.22 -13.67
C LYS A 241 -19.11 25.27 -13.52
N PHE A 242 -19.23 25.87 -12.36
CA PHE A 242 -20.21 26.91 -12.03
C PHE A 242 -19.60 28.30 -12.10
#